data_fb0aaa2b6a1bcba384b90b8f1df72b08
#
_entry.id   fb0aaa2b6a1bcba384b90b8f1df72b08
#
_cell.length_a   1.000
_cell.length_b   1.000
_cell.length_c   1.000
_cell.angle_alpha   90.00
_cell.angle_beta   90.00
_cell.angle_gamma   90.00
#
_symmetry.space_group_name_H-M   'P 1'
#
loop_
_entity.id
_entity.type
_entity.pdbx_description
1 polymer ?
#
loop_
_entity_poly.entity_id
_entity_poly.type
_entity_poly.pdbx_seq_one_letter_code
_entity_poly.pdbx_strand_id
1 'polypeptide(L)'
;MVQNIKMEEIVHQDNLPAKIILQTLAGDTSRVPPHWHKDIELNLVQAGTSISIVDVRQSILSPNDLNIINSKKIHYGDILEDSGFIKLITIQWDYDFFLRYCPDFPQHQFSLDNREWIKPKLRELILKIADLHQSKIPYSEMKIHALLLEVGSLLLEHCLEPNPYYQDYDLARKIEQIQESIIYIEKNYSRQISLAEIAHHVNMSPAYFSRKFKQFTGINFYECLTLHRVQKARDELLNTNQTITEIAFNNGFPNVKSFIESFKKIYHITPKQYQKAHKC
;
A
#
# COMPACT_ATOMS: atom_id res chain seq x y z
N MET A 1 -13.65 -2.55 -4.49
CA MET A 1 -13.41 -2.80 -3.05
C MET A 1 -12.15 -2.04 -2.70
N VAL A 2 -12.27 -0.96 -1.94
CA VAL A 2 -11.14 -0.11 -1.59
C VAL A 2 -10.62 -0.61 -0.25
N GLN A 3 -9.36 -1.01 -0.25
CA GLN A 3 -8.68 -1.55 0.91
C GLN A 3 -8.42 -0.43 1.92
N ASN A 4 -8.75 -0.72 3.17
CA ASN A 4 -8.50 0.13 4.32
C ASN A 4 -7.00 0.25 4.60
N ILE A 5 -6.57 1.42 5.10
CA ILE A 5 -5.26 1.51 5.73
C ILE A 5 -5.30 0.62 6.96
N LYS A 6 -4.70 -0.52 6.82
CA LYS A 6 -4.48 -1.48 7.89
C LYS A 6 -3.03 -1.92 7.76
N MET A 7 -2.45 -2.44 8.83
CA MET A 7 -1.69 -3.66 8.62
C MET A 7 -2.61 -4.51 7.76
N GLU A 8 -2.38 -4.53 6.46
CA GLU A 8 -3.27 -5.21 5.54
C GLU A 8 -3.14 -6.69 5.85
N GLU A 9 -4.11 -7.22 6.63
CA GLU A 9 -4.30 -8.66 6.69
C GLU A 9 -4.76 -9.09 5.31
N ILE A 10 -3.81 -9.51 4.50
CA ILE A 10 -4.05 -10.00 3.17
C ILE A 10 -4.64 -11.39 3.34
N VAL A 11 -5.93 -11.51 3.09
CA VAL A 11 -6.58 -12.80 3.01
C VAL A 11 -6.16 -13.43 1.68
N HIS A 12 -5.24 -14.38 1.73
CA HIS A 12 -4.89 -15.20 0.59
C HIS A 12 -6.09 -16.10 0.22
N GLN A 13 -6.38 -16.23 -1.06
CA GLN A 13 -7.32 -17.25 -1.50
C GLN A 13 -6.75 -18.62 -1.15
N ASP A 14 -7.55 -19.50 -0.55
CA ASP A 14 -7.15 -20.72 0.20
C ASP A 14 -6.16 -21.66 -0.53
N ASN A 15 -5.92 -21.47 -1.83
CA ASN A 15 -5.08 -22.36 -2.64
C ASN A 15 -3.87 -21.70 -3.31
N LEU A 16 -3.72 -20.38 -3.31
CA LEU A 16 -2.62 -19.68 -3.98
C LEU A 16 -1.63 -19.10 -2.97
N PRO A 17 -0.29 -19.20 -3.21
CA PRO A 17 0.72 -18.62 -2.33
C PRO A 17 0.80 -17.10 -2.42
N ALA A 18 -0.02 -16.50 -3.29
CA ALA A 18 -0.06 -15.06 -3.53
C ALA A 18 -1.47 -14.58 -3.87
N LYS A 19 -1.76 -13.35 -3.52
CA LYS A 19 -2.95 -12.62 -3.97
C LYS A 19 -2.62 -11.87 -5.27
N ILE A 20 -3.52 -11.97 -6.24
CA ILE A 20 -3.40 -11.28 -7.53
C ILE A 20 -4.43 -10.16 -7.57
N ILE A 21 -3.97 -8.93 -7.77
CA ILE A 21 -4.81 -7.74 -7.78
C ILE A 21 -4.62 -7.03 -9.12
N LEU A 22 -5.72 -6.91 -9.86
CA LEU A 22 -5.76 -6.16 -11.11
C LEU A 22 -6.56 -4.88 -10.85
N GLN A 23 -5.91 -3.74 -10.91
CA GLN A 23 -6.54 -2.48 -10.54
C GLN A 23 -6.27 -1.38 -11.56
N THR A 24 -7.28 -0.55 -11.75
CA THR A 24 -7.14 0.73 -12.43
C THR A 24 -7.53 1.80 -11.43
N LEU A 25 -6.58 2.64 -11.09
CA LEU A 25 -6.78 3.80 -10.24
C LEU A 25 -6.83 5.03 -11.15
N ALA A 26 -7.82 5.89 -10.97
CA ALA A 26 -7.98 7.10 -11.78
C ALA A 26 -8.48 8.24 -10.91
N GLY A 27 -8.00 9.45 -11.19
CA GLY A 27 -8.49 10.69 -10.58
C GLY A 27 -8.59 10.61 -9.06
N ASP A 28 -9.81 10.65 -8.58
CA ASP A 28 -10.15 10.78 -7.16
C ASP A 28 -9.83 9.56 -6.29
N THR A 29 -9.44 8.42 -6.86
CA THR A 29 -9.12 7.19 -6.11
C THR A 29 -7.62 6.93 -6.00
N SER A 30 -6.80 7.86 -6.43
CA SER A 30 -5.40 7.66 -6.76
C SER A 30 -4.45 7.57 -5.57
N ARG A 31 -4.82 8.13 -4.43
CA ARG A 31 -3.91 8.20 -3.28
C ARG A 31 -4.12 7.04 -2.34
N VAL A 32 -3.16 6.13 -2.32
CA VAL A 32 -3.06 5.09 -1.29
C VAL A 32 -2.26 5.67 -0.13
N PRO A 33 -2.83 5.79 1.09
CA PRO A 33 -2.08 6.29 2.24
C PRO A 33 -0.92 5.39 2.63
N PRO A 34 0.04 5.90 3.42
CA PRO A 34 1.12 5.10 3.97
C PRO A 34 0.58 3.90 4.74
N HIS A 35 1.00 2.71 4.34
CA HIS A 35 0.66 1.44 4.96
C HIS A 35 1.85 0.48 4.87
N TRP A 36 1.74 -0.65 5.49
CA TRP A 36 2.70 -1.74 5.40
C TRP A 36 2.00 -3.09 5.62
N HIS A 37 2.61 -4.14 5.14
CA HIS A 37 2.15 -5.53 5.33
C HIS A 37 3.34 -6.47 5.46
N LYS A 38 3.09 -7.70 5.91
CA LYS A 38 4.10 -8.74 6.03
C LYS A 38 4.51 -9.29 4.66
N ASP A 39 3.62 -9.26 3.70
CA ASP A 39 3.79 -9.87 2.39
C ASP A 39 4.83 -9.16 1.52
N ILE A 40 5.34 -9.87 0.53
CA ILE A 40 6.18 -9.32 -0.54
C ILE A 40 5.26 -8.91 -1.69
N GLU A 41 5.39 -7.68 -2.14
CA GLU A 41 4.58 -7.15 -3.23
C GLU A 41 5.43 -6.88 -4.49
N LEU A 42 4.98 -7.38 -5.63
CA LEU A 42 5.57 -7.09 -6.94
C LEU A 42 4.52 -6.45 -7.82
N ASN A 43 4.79 -5.22 -8.24
CA ASN A 43 3.93 -4.41 -9.09
C ASN A 43 4.47 -4.34 -10.50
N LEU A 44 3.58 -4.50 -11.49
CA LEU A 44 3.83 -4.19 -12.89
C LEU A 44 2.89 -3.06 -13.33
N VAL A 45 3.46 -1.95 -13.78
CA VAL A 45 2.68 -0.86 -14.40
C VAL A 45 2.32 -1.25 -15.83
N GLN A 46 1.02 -1.36 -16.13
CA GLN A 46 0.53 -1.62 -17.49
C GLN A 46 0.33 -0.32 -18.29
N ALA A 47 -0.17 0.72 -17.63
CA ALA A 47 -0.44 2.02 -18.26
C ALA A 47 -0.48 3.14 -17.20
N GLY A 48 -0.27 4.37 -17.63
CA GLY A 48 -0.21 5.53 -16.75
C GLY A 48 1.13 5.67 -16.04
N THR A 49 1.25 6.70 -15.20
CA THR A 49 2.47 7.02 -14.46
C THR A 49 2.14 7.37 -13.02
N SER A 50 2.90 6.84 -12.08
CA SER A 50 2.72 7.10 -10.65
C SER A 50 4.03 7.37 -9.94
N ILE A 51 3.91 8.01 -8.78
CA ILE A 51 4.98 8.08 -7.79
C ILE A 51 4.78 6.92 -6.83
N SER A 52 5.82 6.13 -6.63
CA SER A 52 5.89 5.12 -5.57
C SER A 52 6.89 5.58 -4.52
N ILE A 53 6.47 5.58 -3.27
CA ILE A 53 7.34 5.87 -2.14
C ILE A 53 7.40 4.62 -1.27
N VAL A 54 8.63 4.12 -1.05
CA VAL A 54 8.91 2.97 -0.20
C VAL A 54 9.94 3.39 0.84
N ASP A 55 9.55 3.39 2.11
CA ASP A 55 10.32 3.99 3.21
C ASP A 55 10.68 5.46 2.90
N VAL A 56 11.94 5.73 2.52
CA VAL A 56 12.40 7.08 2.19
C VAL A 56 12.71 7.25 0.69
N ARG A 57 12.58 6.19 -0.10
CA ARG A 57 12.88 6.24 -1.53
C ARG A 57 11.64 6.58 -2.32
N GLN A 58 11.74 7.59 -3.15
CA GLN A 58 10.73 7.94 -4.14
C GLN A 58 11.22 7.51 -5.52
N SER A 59 10.32 6.89 -6.28
CA SER A 59 10.53 6.52 -7.67
C SER A 59 9.32 6.87 -8.52
N ILE A 60 9.56 7.24 -9.76
CA ILE A 60 8.51 7.39 -10.77
C ILE A 60 8.41 6.06 -11.51
N LEU A 61 7.21 5.53 -11.56
CA LEU A 61 6.89 4.29 -12.25
C LEU A 61 6.11 4.61 -13.53
N SER A 62 6.60 4.12 -14.64
CA SER A 62 6.07 4.26 -16.00
C SER A 62 5.62 2.91 -16.57
N PRO A 63 4.90 2.87 -17.69
CA PRO A 63 4.50 1.61 -18.31
C PRO A 63 5.67 0.66 -18.52
N ASN A 64 5.47 -0.61 -18.17
CA ASN A 64 6.44 -1.70 -18.12
C ASN A 64 7.44 -1.65 -16.95
N ASP A 65 7.38 -0.67 -16.06
CA ASP A 65 8.20 -0.71 -14.86
C ASP A 65 7.70 -1.77 -13.88
N LEU A 66 8.67 -2.43 -13.25
CA LEU A 66 8.48 -3.35 -12.14
C LEU A 66 8.95 -2.68 -10.85
N ASN A 67 8.14 -2.78 -9.82
CA ASN A 67 8.47 -2.31 -8.48
C ASN A 67 8.25 -3.43 -7.47
N ILE A 68 9.24 -3.68 -6.61
CA ILE A 68 9.14 -4.68 -5.55
C ILE A 68 9.10 -3.98 -4.19
N ILE A 69 8.14 -4.39 -3.36
CA ILE A 69 7.97 -3.89 -2.00
C ILE A 69 8.20 -5.06 -1.06
N ASN A 70 9.28 -4.98 -0.30
CA ASN A 70 9.65 -6.02 0.63
C ASN A 70 8.79 -5.97 1.90
N SER A 71 8.78 -7.10 2.62
CA SER A 71 8.05 -7.24 3.88
C SER A 71 8.30 -6.09 4.84
N LYS A 72 7.24 -5.62 5.48
CA LYS A 72 7.26 -4.57 6.51
C LYS A 72 7.77 -3.20 6.03
N LYS A 73 7.91 -2.97 4.73
CA LYS A 73 8.24 -1.65 4.19
C LYS A 73 7.02 -0.74 4.23
N ILE A 74 7.19 0.45 4.83
CA ILE A 74 6.15 1.49 4.77
C ILE A 74 6.13 2.03 3.34
N HIS A 75 4.99 1.94 2.70
CA HIS A 75 4.87 2.37 1.32
C HIS A 75 3.53 3.04 1.02
N TYR A 76 3.53 3.84 -0.02
CA TYR A 76 2.34 4.47 -0.57
C TYR A 76 2.60 4.91 -2.01
N GLY A 77 1.52 5.19 -2.75
CA GLY A 77 1.60 5.66 -4.12
C GLY A 77 0.66 6.81 -4.39
N ASP A 78 1.01 7.62 -5.38
CA ASP A 78 0.15 8.68 -5.92
C ASP A 78 0.25 8.70 -7.43
N ILE A 79 -0.85 9.03 -8.13
CA ILE A 79 -0.83 9.17 -9.57
C ILE A 79 -0.26 10.55 -9.92
N LEU A 80 0.62 10.60 -10.92
CA LEU A 80 1.06 11.90 -11.45
C LEU A 80 -0.10 12.62 -12.14
N GLU A 81 -0.26 13.91 -11.86
CA GLU A 81 -1.37 14.74 -12.38
C GLU A 81 -1.51 14.65 -13.90
N ASP A 82 -0.40 14.64 -14.62
CA ASP A 82 -0.39 14.55 -16.09
C ASP A 82 -0.89 13.19 -16.63
N SER A 83 -0.86 12.14 -15.83
CA SER A 83 -1.29 10.81 -16.25
C SER A 83 -2.78 10.58 -16.07
N GLY A 84 -3.39 11.20 -15.06
CA GLY A 84 -4.81 11.06 -14.74
C GLY A 84 -5.27 9.67 -14.29
N PHE A 85 -4.47 8.62 -14.53
CA PHE A 85 -4.75 7.25 -14.12
C PHE A 85 -3.50 6.39 -14.05
N ILE A 86 -3.61 5.23 -13.40
CA ILE A 86 -2.62 4.15 -13.47
C ILE A 86 -3.32 2.81 -13.52
N LYS A 87 -2.80 1.89 -14.35
CA LYS A 87 -3.22 0.49 -14.39
C LYS A 87 -2.09 -0.41 -13.92
N LEU A 88 -2.37 -1.18 -12.86
CA LEU A 88 -1.39 -2.01 -12.16
C LEU A 88 -1.83 -3.48 -12.12
N ILE A 89 -0.85 -4.37 -12.24
CA ILE A 89 -0.93 -5.75 -11.78
C ILE A 89 -0.08 -5.84 -10.53
N THR A 90 -0.69 -6.21 -9.42
CA THR A 90 -0.01 -6.42 -8.14
C THR A 90 -0.10 -7.89 -7.77
N ILE A 91 1.04 -8.50 -7.44
CA ILE A 91 1.12 -9.84 -6.87
C ILE A 91 1.72 -9.70 -5.47
N GLN A 92 0.95 -10.11 -4.45
CA GLN A 92 1.36 -10.08 -3.05
C GLN A 92 1.56 -11.52 -2.58
N TRP A 93 2.81 -11.93 -2.35
CA TRP A 93 3.15 -13.24 -1.80
C TRP A 93 3.12 -13.23 -0.29
N ASP A 94 2.54 -14.28 0.30
CA ASP A 94 2.75 -14.57 1.71
C ASP A 94 4.26 -14.68 2.01
N TYR A 95 4.71 -13.91 2.99
CA TYR A 95 6.11 -13.92 3.42
C TYR A 95 6.60 -15.32 3.83
N ASP A 96 5.73 -16.12 4.47
CA ASP A 96 6.04 -17.46 4.93
C ASP A 96 6.22 -18.45 3.76
N PHE A 97 5.72 -18.11 2.57
CA PHE A 97 6.03 -18.85 1.35
C PHE A 97 7.53 -18.83 1.07
N PHE A 98 8.17 -17.66 1.11
CA PHE A 98 9.61 -17.56 0.87
C PHE A 98 10.44 -18.18 1.98
N LEU A 99 10.00 -18.13 3.24
CA LEU A 99 10.68 -18.80 4.35
C LEU A 99 10.78 -20.32 4.20
N ARG A 100 9.84 -20.96 3.49
CA ARG A 100 9.87 -22.41 3.25
C ARG A 100 11.02 -22.82 2.34
N TYR A 101 11.41 -21.95 1.41
CA TYR A 101 12.45 -22.23 0.41
C TYR A 101 13.79 -21.57 0.75
N CYS A 102 13.80 -20.54 1.57
CA CYS A 102 14.95 -19.78 2.00
C CYS A 102 14.82 -19.47 3.51
N PRO A 103 15.25 -20.38 4.41
CA PRO A 103 15.10 -20.21 5.85
C PRO A 103 15.78 -18.97 6.42
N ASP A 104 16.85 -18.50 5.77
CA ASP A 104 17.57 -17.27 6.10
C ASP A 104 17.03 -16.01 5.40
N PHE A 105 15.85 -16.09 4.77
CA PHE A 105 15.20 -14.97 4.09
C PHE A 105 15.06 -13.70 4.96
N PRO A 106 14.87 -13.75 6.29
CA PRO A 106 14.89 -12.56 7.12
C PRO A 106 16.14 -11.70 7.01
N GLN A 107 17.28 -12.32 6.71
CA GLN A 107 18.57 -11.64 6.50
C GLN A 107 18.69 -11.01 5.11
N HIS A 108 17.72 -11.26 4.23
CA HIS A 108 17.70 -10.85 2.85
C HIS A 108 16.47 -10.04 2.51
N GLN A 109 16.53 -9.33 1.40
CA GLN A 109 15.41 -8.68 0.75
C GLN A 109 15.53 -8.85 -0.76
N PHE A 110 14.47 -8.62 -1.49
CA PHE A 110 14.53 -8.57 -2.95
C PHE A 110 14.88 -7.18 -3.45
N SER A 111 15.66 -7.11 -4.53
CA SER A 111 15.94 -5.88 -5.27
C SER A 111 15.92 -6.16 -6.76
N LEU A 112 15.43 -5.20 -7.53
CA LEU A 112 15.49 -5.19 -9.00
C LEU A 112 16.55 -4.20 -9.52
N ASP A 113 17.29 -3.55 -8.63
CA ASP A 113 18.35 -2.63 -8.98
C ASP A 113 19.50 -3.38 -9.69
N ASN A 114 19.97 -2.84 -10.81
CA ASN A 114 21.02 -3.43 -11.63
C ASN A 114 20.70 -4.85 -12.20
N ARG A 115 19.41 -5.19 -12.32
CA ARG A 115 18.92 -6.48 -12.80
C ARG A 115 18.00 -6.34 -14.02
N GLU A 116 18.38 -5.46 -14.95
CA GLU A 116 17.55 -5.16 -16.13
C GLU A 116 17.29 -6.40 -17.00
N TRP A 117 18.23 -7.35 -17.03
CA TRP A 117 18.15 -8.55 -17.84
C TRP A 117 17.02 -9.52 -17.45
N ILE A 118 16.59 -9.54 -16.16
CA ILE A 118 15.51 -10.43 -15.69
C ILE A 118 14.13 -9.80 -15.82
N LYS A 119 14.05 -8.47 -15.87
CA LYS A 119 12.77 -7.74 -15.90
C LYS A 119 11.86 -8.16 -17.05
N PRO A 120 12.35 -8.40 -18.30
CA PRO A 120 11.50 -8.88 -19.39
C PRO A 120 10.81 -10.21 -19.07
N LYS A 121 11.55 -11.16 -18.46
CA LYS A 121 11.00 -12.48 -18.09
C LYS A 121 9.96 -12.36 -16.99
N LEU A 122 10.23 -11.56 -15.97
CA LEU A 122 9.25 -11.30 -14.90
C LEU A 122 7.96 -10.66 -15.44
N ARG A 123 8.07 -9.67 -16.35
CA ARG A 123 6.90 -9.07 -17.01
C ARG A 123 6.08 -10.09 -17.79
N GLU A 124 6.72 -10.93 -18.58
CA GLU A 124 6.06 -11.99 -19.33
C GLU A 124 5.22 -12.89 -18.42
N LEU A 125 5.81 -13.35 -17.33
CA LEU A 125 5.15 -14.24 -16.38
C LEU A 125 3.99 -13.55 -15.65
N ILE A 126 4.17 -12.30 -15.20
CA ILE A 126 3.13 -11.52 -14.53
C ILE A 126 1.94 -11.27 -15.47
N LEU A 127 2.17 -10.95 -16.74
CA LEU A 127 1.11 -10.77 -17.72
C LEU A 127 0.34 -12.08 -17.96
N LYS A 128 1.04 -13.21 -18.07
CA LYS A 128 0.39 -14.54 -18.19
C LYS A 128 -0.46 -14.87 -16.97
N ILE A 129 0.03 -14.55 -15.77
CA ILE A 129 -0.74 -14.74 -14.52
C ILE A 129 -2.01 -13.89 -14.55
N ALA A 130 -1.90 -12.62 -14.93
CA ALA A 130 -3.04 -11.72 -15.01
C ALA A 130 -4.09 -12.18 -16.03
N ASP A 131 -3.67 -12.61 -17.21
CA ASP A 131 -4.56 -13.12 -18.26
C ASP A 131 -5.31 -14.39 -17.82
N LEU A 132 -4.62 -15.32 -17.19
CA LEU A 132 -5.23 -16.54 -16.63
C LEU A 132 -6.20 -16.23 -15.49
N HIS A 133 -5.86 -15.26 -14.65
CA HIS A 133 -6.70 -14.83 -13.53
C HIS A 133 -8.01 -14.17 -14.01
N GLN A 134 -7.94 -13.39 -15.10
CA GLN A 134 -9.13 -12.76 -15.69
C GLN A 134 -10.00 -13.73 -16.47
N SER A 135 -9.38 -14.68 -17.18
CA SER A 135 -10.08 -15.58 -18.13
C SER A 135 -11.00 -16.58 -17.47
N LYS A 136 -10.80 -16.85 -16.15
CA LYS A 136 -11.57 -17.85 -15.37
C LYS A 136 -11.73 -19.21 -16.07
N ILE A 137 -10.71 -19.59 -16.87
CA ILE A 137 -10.70 -20.89 -17.57
C ILE A 137 -10.61 -22.01 -16.53
N PRO A 138 -11.33 -23.13 -16.70
CA PRO A 138 -11.19 -24.28 -15.83
C PRO A 138 -9.72 -24.69 -15.66
N TYR A 139 -9.32 -25.01 -14.42
CA TYR A 139 -7.94 -25.39 -14.06
C TYR A 139 -6.88 -24.30 -14.23
N SER A 140 -7.26 -23.03 -14.47
CA SER A 140 -6.32 -21.91 -14.54
C SER A 140 -5.52 -21.73 -13.25
N GLU A 141 -6.10 -22.03 -12.09
CA GLU A 141 -5.41 -21.93 -10.78
C GLU A 141 -4.14 -22.79 -10.72
N MET A 142 -4.13 -24.00 -11.29
CA MET A 142 -2.95 -24.84 -11.33
C MET A 142 -1.84 -24.19 -12.19
N LYS A 143 -2.20 -23.56 -13.31
CA LYS A 143 -1.25 -22.84 -14.18
C LYS A 143 -0.73 -21.57 -13.48
N ILE A 144 -1.61 -20.85 -12.81
CA ILE A 144 -1.23 -19.68 -12.01
C ILE A 144 -0.24 -20.08 -10.92
N HIS A 145 -0.50 -21.19 -10.21
CA HIS A 145 0.43 -21.74 -9.21
C HIS A 145 1.82 -22.00 -9.79
N ALA A 146 1.90 -22.69 -10.93
CA ALA A 146 3.16 -22.98 -11.58
C ALA A 146 3.93 -21.69 -11.96
N LEU A 147 3.23 -20.69 -12.50
CA LEU A 147 3.82 -19.40 -12.84
C LEU A 147 4.26 -18.60 -11.61
N LEU A 148 3.49 -18.63 -10.52
CA LEU A 148 3.88 -17.99 -9.25
C LEU A 148 5.13 -18.63 -8.65
N LEU A 149 5.25 -19.97 -8.73
CA LEU A 149 6.47 -20.67 -8.31
C LEU A 149 7.67 -20.30 -9.20
N GLU A 150 7.48 -20.19 -10.51
CA GLU A 150 8.54 -19.76 -11.45
C GLU A 150 9.01 -18.33 -11.11
N VAL A 151 8.08 -17.39 -10.91
CA VAL A 151 8.42 -16.00 -10.49
C VAL A 151 9.17 -16.01 -9.17
N GLY A 152 8.66 -16.73 -8.15
CA GLY A 152 9.30 -16.82 -6.83
C GLY A 152 10.71 -17.40 -6.89
N SER A 153 10.92 -18.45 -7.71
CA SER A 153 12.23 -19.05 -7.94
C SER A 153 13.21 -18.05 -8.58
N LEU A 154 12.78 -17.33 -9.60
CA LEU A 154 13.61 -16.30 -10.25
C LEU A 154 13.99 -15.17 -9.29
N LEU A 155 13.07 -14.75 -8.42
CA LEU A 155 13.36 -13.76 -7.39
C LEU A 155 14.40 -14.27 -6.39
N LEU A 156 14.25 -15.51 -5.88
CA LEU A 156 15.21 -16.10 -4.95
C LEU A 156 16.59 -16.32 -5.59
N GLU A 157 16.64 -16.74 -6.84
CA GLU A 157 17.90 -17.05 -7.52
C GLU A 157 18.68 -15.80 -7.93
N HIS A 158 17.97 -14.73 -8.32
CA HIS A 158 18.61 -13.61 -9.01
C HIS A 158 18.41 -12.24 -8.35
N CYS A 159 17.47 -12.11 -7.41
CA CYS A 159 17.08 -10.80 -6.87
C CYS A 159 17.37 -10.65 -5.37
N LEU A 160 17.94 -11.65 -4.71
CA LEU A 160 18.31 -11.54 -3.30
C LEU A 160 19.49 -10.58 -3.08
N GLU A 161 19.38 -9.77 -2.05
CA GLU A 161 20.47 -8.95 -1.50
C GLU A 161 20.36 -8.90 0.04
N PRO A 162 21.43 -8.52 0.76
CA PRO A 162 21.36 -8.38 2.21
C PRO A 162 20.29 -7.38 2.64
N ASN A 163 19.53 -7.74 3.68
CA ASN A 163 18.53 -6.85 4.26
C ASN A 163 19.23 -5.84 5.20
N PRO A 164 19.30 -4.54 4.87
CA PRO A 164 20.00 -3.56 5.69
C PRO A 164 19.39 -3.41 7.09
N TYR A 165 18.11 -3.72 7.27
CA TYR A 165 17.41 -3.61 8.56
C TYR A 165 17.73 -4.78 9.49
N TYR A 166 18.14 -5.91 8.95
CA TYR A 166 18.58 -7.03 9.77
C TYR A 166 19.92 -6.75 10.47
N GLN A 167 20.77 -5.95 9.85
CA GLN A 167 22.09 -5.59 10.36
C GLN A 167 22.10 -4.33 11.24
N ASP A 168 21.13 -3.42 11.04
CA ASP A 168 21.00 -2.16 11.79
C ASP A 168 19.80 -2.23 12.75
N TYR A 169 20.06 -2.72 13.97
CA TYR A 169 19.06 -2.84 15.02
C TYR A 169 18.39 -1.51 15.38
N ASP A 170 19.15 -0.41 15.38
CA ASP A 170 18.61 0.93 15.67
C ASP A 170 17.67 1.42 14.57
N LEU A 171 17.97 1.14 13.32
CA LEU A 171 17.11 1.47 12.19
C LEU A 171 15.84 0.62 12.21
N ALA A 172 15.97 -0.69 12.41
CA ALA A 172 14.83 -1.61 12.52
C ALA A 172 13.85 -1.16 13.63
N ARG A 173 14.36 -0.83 14.81
CA ARG A 173 13.57 -0.34 15.94
C ARG A 173 12.81 0.96 15.61
N LYS A 174 13.46 1.90 14.91
CA LYS A 174 12.80 3.15 14.50
C LYS A 174 11.66 2.90 13.53
N ILE A 175 11.84 1.97 12.59
CA ILE A 175 10.78 1.59 11.64
C ILE A 175 9.61 0.95 12.38
N GLU A 176 9.86 0.01 13.28
CA GLU A 176 8.82 -0.61 14.11
C GLU A 176 8.01 0.43 14.90
N GLN A 177 8.68 1.43 15.48
CA GLN A 177 7.99 2.52 16.19
C GLN A 177 7.08 3.35 15.24
N ILE A 178 7.51 3.61 14.01
CA ILE A 178 6.67 4.31 13.01
C ILE A 178 5.51 3.42 12.57
N GLN A 179 5.73 2.12 12.35
CA GLN A 179 4.67 1.16 12.03
C GLN A 179 3.62 1.08 13.15
N GLU A 180 4.06 1.02 14.41
CA GLU A 180 3.19 1.05 15.59
C GLU A 180 2.36 2.33 15.64
N SER A 181 2.95 3.48 15.27
CA SER A 181 2.21 4.74 15.19
C SER A 181 1.13 4.73 14.10
N ILE A 182 1.36 4.08 12.97
CA ILE A 182 0.35 3.91 11.91
C ILE A 182 -0.80 3.04 12.43
N ILE A 183 -0.50 1.91 13.07
CA ILE A 183 -1.51 1.05 13.72
C ILE A 183 -2.31 1.83 14.77
N TYR A 184 -1.65 2.71 15.53
CA TYR A 184 -2.32 3.54 16.50
C TYR A 184 -3.31 4.52 15.85
N ILE A 185 -2.92 5.16 14.75
CA ILE A 185 -3.81 6.02 13.96
C ILE A 185 -5.04 5.23 13.51
N GLU A 186 -4.85 4.04 12.94
CA GLU A 186 -5.91 3.17 12.47
C GLU A 186 -6.95 2.83 13.52
N LYS A 187 -6.49 2.54 14.74
CA LYS A 187 -7.36 2.16 15.85
C LYS A 187 -8.08 3.34 16.51
N ASN A 188 -7.55 4.56 16.35
CA ASN A 188 -7.99 5.71 17.12
C ASN A 188 -8.44 6.91 16.25
N TYR A 189 -8.46 6.81 14.92
CA TYR A 189 -8.72 7.93 14.00
C TYR A 189 -10.03 8.68 14.26
N SER A 190 -11.04 7.99 14.78
CA SER A 190 -12.38 8.55 15.03
C SER A 190 -12.41 9.56 16.19
N ARG A 191 -11.36 9.63 16.99
CA ARG A 191 -11.21 10.63 18.07
C ARG A 191 -10.07 11.61 17.77
N GLN A 192 -9.96 12.65 18.59
CA GLN A 192 -8.81 13.56 18.49
C GLN A 192 -7.55 12.85 18.99
N ILE A 193 -6.49 12.89 18.18
CA ILE A 193 -5.16 12.39 18.51
C ILE A 193 -4.18 13.55 18.40
N SER A 194 -3.43 13.82 19.49
CA SER A 194 -2.39 14.84 19.46
C SER A 194 -1.04 14.28 19.04
N LEU A 195 -0.17 15.14 18.51
CA LEU A 195 1.22 14.76 18.20
C LEU A 195 1.97 14.29 19.45
N ALA A 196 1.71 14.89 20.60
CA ALA A 196 2.34 14.53 21.87
C ALA A 196 1.90 13.13 22.33
N GLU A 197 0.61 12.83 22.18
CA GLU A 197 0.04 11.53 22.54
C GLU A 197 0.66 10.39 21.74
N ILE A 198 0.68 10.52 20.40
CA ILE A 198 1.22 9.45 19.56
C ILE A 198 2.74 9.30 19.70
N ALA A 199 3.46 10.39 19.87
CA ALA A 199 4.89 10.35 20.14
C ALA A 199 5.21 9.64 21.46
N HIS A 200 4.44 9.91 22.50
CA HIS A 200 4.56 9.21 23.78
C HIS A 200 4.25 7.72 23.66
N HIS A 201 3.22 7.34 22.88
CA HIS A 201 2.84 5.95 22.65
C HIS A 201 3.99 5.13 22.06
N VAL A 202 4.78 5.73 21.15
CA VAL A 202 5.94 5.06 20.52
C VAL A 202 7.27 5.41 21.19
N ASN A 203 7.27 5.93 22.41
CA ASN A 203 8.46 6.28 23.18
C ASN A 203 9.41 7.25 22.47
N MET A 204 8.86 8.27 21.82
CA MET A 204 9.61 9.35 21.17
C MET A 204 9.22 10.71 21.71
N SER A 205 10.14 11.69 21.62
CA SER A 205 9.73 13.09 21.80
C SER A 205 8.91 13.58 20.60
N PRO A 206 7.95 14.51 20.76
CA PRO A 206 7.10 14.98 19.67
C PRO A 206 7.87 15.52 18.47
N ALA A 207 8.93 16.27 18.70
CA ALA A 207 9.78 16.82 17.63
C ALA A 207 10.54 15.72 16.86
N TYR A 208 11.05 14.72 17.59
CA TYR A 208 11.76 13.59 16.98
C TYR A 208 10.78 12.70 16.19
N PHE A 209 9.62 12.38 16.77
CA PHE A 209 8.56 11.63 16.10
C PHE A 209 8.12 12.33 14.80
N SER A 210 7.76 13.61 14.84
CA SER A 210 7.31 14.36 13.67
C SER A 210 8.31 14.29 12.52
N ARG A 211 9.61 14.46 12.82
CA ARG A 211 10.67 14.38 11.82
C ARG A 211 10.81 12.97 11.26
N LYS A 212 10.83 11.94 12.14
CA LYS A 212 10.99 10.54 11.72
C LYS A 212 9.74 10.03 10.99
N PHE A 213 8.55 10.35 11.47
CA PHE A 213 7.31 10.01 10.80
C PHE A 213 7.32 10.53 9.35
N LYS A 214 7.59 11.83 9.16
CA LYS A 214 7.71 12.40 7.81
C LYS A 214 8.84 11.78 6.99
N GLN A 215 9.97 11.46 7.60
CA GLN A 215 11.10 10.80 6.93
C GLN A 215 10.70 9.43 6.36
N PHE A 216 9.99 8.60 7.12
CA PHE A 216 9.64 7.23 6.71
C PHE A 216 8.33 7.13 5.92
N THR A 217 7.39 8.05 6.14
CA THR A 217 6.08 8.03 5.46
C THR A 217 5.96 9.05 4.32
N GLY A 218 6.91 9.97 4.19
CA GLY A 218 6.89 11.06 3.21
C GLY A 218 5.93 12.20 3.55
N ILE A 219 4.96 11.99 4.42
CA ILE A 219 3.94 12.97 4.84
C ILE A 219 3.98 13.21 6.35
N ASN A 220 3.42 14.33 6.81
CA ASN A 220 3.36 14.56 8.25
C ASN A 220 2.21 13.76 8.90
N PHE A 221 2.27 13.64 10.24
CA PHE A 221 1.30 12.89 11.03
C PHE A 221 -0.16 13.34 10.80
N TYR A 222 -0.42 14.65 10.78
CA TYR A 222 -1.78 15.16 10.59
C TYR A 222 -2.31 14.94 9.17
N GLU A 223 -1.44 14.97 8.18
CA GLU A 223 -1.79 14.58 6.81
C GLU A 223 -2.17 13.09 6.73
N CYS A 224 -1.38 12.23 7.36
CA CYS A 224 -1.67 10.80 7.43
C CYS A 224 -3.01 10.53 8.13
N LEU A 225 -3.24 11.13 9.30
CA LEU A 225 -4.51 11.02 10.03
C LEU A 225 -5.70 11.51 9.19
N THR A 226 -5.53 12.63 8.48
CA THR A 226 -6.59 13.19 7.63
C THR A 226 -6.90 12.30 6.43
N LEU A 227 -5.88 11.75 5.77
CA LEU A 227 -6.04 10.79 4.67
C LEU A 227 -6.83 9.57 5.14
N HIS A 228 -6.46 9.02 6.29
CA HIS A 228 -7.14 7.86 6.87
C HIS A 228 -8.62 8.15 7.16
N ARG A 229 -8.92 9.27 7.82
CA ARG A 229 -10.29 9.72 8.10
C ARG A 229 -11.12 9.89 6.84
N VAL A 230 -10.56 10.53 5.82
CA VAL A 230 -11.26 10.77 4.55
C VAL A 230 -11.57 9.47 3.82
N GLN A 231 -10.67 8.49 3.85
CA GLN A 231 -10.92 7.18 3.25
C GLN A 231 -12.03 6.43 3.96
N LYS A 232 -12.02 6.40 5.30
CA LYS A 232 -13.10 5.78 6.09
C LYS A 232 -14.44 6.45 5.82
N ALA A 233 -14.45 7.78 5.79
CA ALA A 233 -15.64 8.55 5.46
C ALA A 233 -16.16 8.24 4.04
N ARG A 234 -15.27 8.04 3.06
CA ARG A 234 -15.65 7.63 1.71
C ARG A 234 -16.34 6.26 1.71
N ASP A 235 -15.82 5.29 2.44
CA ASP A 235 -16.42 3.96 2.54
C ASP A 235 -17.82 4.04 3.17
N GLU A 236 -18.01 4.86 4.19
CA GLU A 236 -19.33 5.10 4.78
C GLU A 236 -20.29 5.83 3.82
N LEU A 237 -19.80 6.79 3.03
CA LEU A 237 -20.61 7.48 2.00
C LEU A 237 -21.21 6.50 0.98
N LEU A 238 -20.48 5.46 0.61
CA LEU A 238 -20.92 4.49 -0.39
C LEU A 238 -21.79 3.37 0.22
N ASN A 239 -21.49 2.96 1.43
CA ASN A 239 -22.06 1.74 2.02
C ASN A 239 -23.14 2.01 3.08
N THR A 240 -23.40 3.26 3.44
CA THR A 240 -24.40 3.60 4.46
C THR A 240 -25.37 4.70 3.96
N ASN A 241 -26.44 4.92 4.72
CA ASN A 241 -27.39 6.01 4.49
C ASN A 241 -27.20 7.17 5.47
N GLN A 242 -26.06 7.26 6.11
CA GLN A 242 -25.73 8.31 7.05
C GLN A 242 -25.63 9.67 6.35
N THR A 243 -25.93 10.74 7.09
CA THR A 243 -25.75 12.10 6.61
C THR A 243 -24.28 12.50 6.54
N ILE A 244 -23.95 13.47 5.71
CA ILE A 244 -22.59 14.04 5.63
C ILE A 244 -22.10 14.51 7.00
N THR A 245 -23.00 15.02 7.85
CA THR A 245 -22.68 15.47 9.20
C THR A 245 -22.31 14.29 10.12
N GLU A 246 -23.10 13.24 10.12
CA GLU A 246 -22.81 12.03 10.90
C GLU A 246 -21.48 11.40 10.48
N ILE A 247 -21.28 11.23 9.17
CA ILE A 247 -20.03 10.68 8.62
C ILE A 247 -18.82 11.52 9.05
N ALA A 248 -18.92 12.85 9.00
CA ALA A 248 -17.82 13.72 9.42
C ALA A 248 -17.43 13.49 10.88
N PHE A 249 -18.40 13.46 11.79
CA PHE A 249 -18.11 13.29 13.23
C PHE A 249 -17.70 11.87 13.57
N ASN A 250 -18.31 10.84 12.99
CA ASN A 250 -17.93 9.44 13.17
C ASN A 250 -16.48 9.17 12.78
N ASN A 251 -15.98 9.91 11.78
CA ASN A 251 -14.60 9.80 11.31
C ASN A 251 -13.66 10.82 11.96
N GLY A 252 -14.04 11.40 13.11
CA GLY A 252 -13.17 12.22 13.95
C GLY A 252 -12.84 13.61 13.41
N PHE A 253 -13.61 14.14 12.45
CA PHE A 253 -13.44 15.52 12.03
C PHE A 253 -14.03 16.49 13.08
N PRO A 254 -13.35 17.61 13.37
CA PRO A 254 -13.83 18.57 14.39
C PRO A 254 -15.11 19.28 13.95
N ASN A 255 -15.36 19.37 12.65
CA ASN A 255 -16.57 19.97 12.08
C ASN A 255 -16.74 19.51 10.61
N VAL A 256 -17.94 19.70 10.07
CA VAL A 256 -18.31 19.31 8.71
C VAL A 256 -17.52 20.08 7.65
N LYS A 257 -17.18 21.35 7.91
CA LYS A 257 -16.41 22.18 6.98
C LYS A 257 -15.02 21.57 6.73
N SER A 258 -14.28 21.22 7.79
CA SER A 258 -12.96 20.62 7.66
C SER A 258 -13.02 19.25 6.97
N PHE A 259 -14.08 18.47 7.17
CA PHE A 259 -14.31 17.24 6.42
C PHE A 259 -14.46 17.51 4.93
N ILE A 260 -15.38 18.42 4.54
CA ILE A 260 -15.65 18.75 3.13
C ILE A 260 -14.38 19.26 2.45
N GLU A 261 -13.63 20.16 3.09
CA GLU A 261 -12.38 20.71 2.54
C GLU A 261 -11.31 19.63 2.37
N SER A 262 -11.14 18.77 3.37
CA SER A 262 -10.18 17.65 3.28
C SER A 262 -10.58 16.65 2.22
N PHE A 263 -11.85 16.29 2.14
CA PHE A 263 -12.38 15.38 1.13
C PHE A 263 -12.19 15.94 -0.28
N LYS A 264 -12.55 17.24 -0.49
CA LYS A 264 -12.38 17.91 -1.76
C LYS A 264 -10.90 18.04 -2.17
N LYS A 265 -10.00 18.24 -1.19
CA LYS A 265 -8.55 18.28 -1.45
C LYS A 265 -8.02 16.95 -1.98
N ILE A 266 -8.60 15.82 -1.53
CA ILE A 266 -8.13 14.47 -1.86
C ILE A 266 -8.84 13.92 -3.10
N TYR A 267 -10.16 14.13 -3.20
CA TYR A 267 -10.99 13.56 -4.27
C TYR A 267 -11.45 14.59 -5.32
N HIS A 268 -11.02 15.85 -5.22
CA HIS A 268 -11.32 16.98 -6.12
C HIS A 268 -12.81 17.35 -6.25
N ILE A 269 -13.72 16.59 -5.67
CA ILE A 269 -15.16 16.83 -5.59
C ILE A 269 -15.65 16.77 -4.14
N THR A 270 -16.83 17.31 -3.88
CA THR A 270 -17.41 17.28 -2.53
C THR A 270 -17.91 15.88 -2.15
N PRO A 271 -18.02 15.53 -0.85
CA PRO A 271 -18.58 14.23 -0.41
C PRO A 271 -19.95 13.94 -1.03
N LYS A 272 -20.83 14.95 -1.12
CA LYS A 272 -22.16 14.80 -1.70
C LYS A 272 -22.13 14.52 -3.20
N GLN A 273 -21.23 15.17 -3.94
CA GLN A 273 -21.03 14.90 -5.37
C GLN A 273 -20.47 13.50 -5.58
N TYR A 274 -19.49 13.10 -4.75
CA TYR A 274 -18.90 11.76 -4.78
C TYR A 274 -19.95 10.67 -4.53
N GLN A 275 -20.76 10.85 -3.49
CA GLN A 275 -21.86 9.92 -3.17
C GLN A 275 -22.85 9.79 -4.33
N LYS A 276 -23.25 10.91 -4.94
CA LYS A 276 -24.19 10.90 -6.07
C LYS A 276 -23.63 10.21 -7.32
N ALA A 277 -22.33 10.31 -7.55
CA ALA A 277 -21.66 9.74 -8.72
C ALA A 277 -21.38 8.22 -8.59
N HIS A 278 -21.22 7.70 -7.36
CA HIS A 278 -20.73 6.35 -7.12
C HIS A 278 -21.66 5.46 -6.28
N LYS A 279 -22.73 6.01 -5.70
CA LYS A 279 -23.75 5.23 -4.99
C LYS A 279 -24.79 4.76 -6.00
N CYS A 280 -24.86 3.44 -6.23
CA CYS A 280 -25.89 2.78 -7.04
C CYS A 280 -27.26 2.79 -6.34
#